data_a187571743ce7d6d0b40d874e7b1edd8
#
_entry.id   a187571743ce7d6d0b40d874e7b1edd8
#
_cell.length_a   1.000
_cell.length_b   1.000
_cell.length_c   1.000
_cell.angle_alpha   90.00
_cell.angle_beta   90.00
_cell.angle_gamma   90.00
#
_symmetry.space_group_name_H-M   'P 1'
#
loop_
_entity.id
_entity.type
_entity.pdbx_description
1 polymer ?
#
loop_
_entity_poly.entity_id
_entity_poly.type
_entity_poly.pdbx_seq_one_letter_code
_entity_poly.pdbx_strand_id
1 'polypeptide(L)'
;MPARERPTERRSLELENETAEKLAYEGYRVHQNPTKQEIADAQLSTGDIVDPERSPDYLVEGHIFDCYAPGPTTSVRAIGSAVTRKVTDAQTQRVVLNLQDWRGELAALQKQFDDWPVPALKELVAVTRSGTIVQIVRRD
;
A
#
# COMPACT_ATOMS: atom_id res chain seq x y z
N MET A 1 11.90 15.15 27.30
CA MET A 1 12.55 14.16 26.45
C MET A 1 11.64 13.89 25.25
N PRO A 2 12.16 13.99 24.04
CA PRO A 2 11.31 13.69 22.89
C PRO A 2 10.86 12.24 22.96
N ALA A 3 9.62 12.01 22.55
CA ALA A 3 9.09 10.67 22.47
C ALA A 3 9.96 9.85 21.52
N ARG A 4 10.40 8.69 21.96
CA ARG A 4 11.15 7.80 21.10
C ARG A 4 10.18 7.11 20.16
N GLU A 5 10.56 7.02 18.90
CA GLU A 5 9.83 6.17 17.98
C GLU A 5 9.84 4.73 18.50
N ARG A 6 8.70 4.09 18.44
CA ARG A 6 8.62 2.66 18.78
C ARG A 6 9.35 1.86 17.69
N PRO A 7 10.02 0.75 18.04
CA PRO A 7 10.68 -0.08 17.02
C PRO A 7 9.76 -0.46 15.86
N THR A 8 8.48 -0.72 16.13
CA THR A 8 7.49 -1.05 15.11
C THR A 8 7.22 0.12 14.16
N GLU A 9 7.16 1.35 14.69
CA GLU A 9 6.96 2.56 13.89
C GLU A 9 8.17 2.83 13.02
N ARG A 10 9.38 2.67 13.57
CA ARG A 10 10.62 2.80 12.81
C ARG A 10 10.68 1.78 11.69
N ARG A 11 10.32 0.53 11.96
CA ARG A 11 10.33 -0.52 10.95
C ARG A 11 9.30 -0.23 9.84
N SER A 12 8.14 0.30 10.19
CA SER A 12 7.13 0.69 9.21
C SER A 12 7.65 1.77 8.28
N LEU A 13 8.35 2.78 8.81
CA LEU A 13 8.97 3.84 8.00
C LEU A 13 10.08 3.29 7.10
N GLU A 14 10.91 2.40 7.61
CA GLU A 14 11.95 1.74 6.84
C GLU A 14 11.35 0.98 5.65
N LEU A 15 10.29 0.21 5.89
CA LEU A 15 9.62 -0.56 4.86
C LEU A 15 8.90 0.32 3.85
N GLU A 16 8.31 1.42 4.29
CA GLU A 16 7.69 2.40 3.42
C GLU A 16 8.72 3.02 2.47
N ASN A 17 9.88 3.43 3.00
CA ASN A 17 10.97 3.99 2.20
C ASN A 17 11.54 2.94 1.24
N GLU A 18 11.72 1.71 1.70
CA GLU A 18 12.21 0.60 0.89
C GLU A 18 11.25 0.29 -0.26
N THR A 19 9.94 0.33 0.00
CA THR A 19 8.92 0.12 -1.03
C THR A 19 9.05 1.16 -2.14
N ALA A 20 9.18 2.44 -1.77
CA ALA A 20 9.36 3.52 -2.74
C ALA A 20 10.62 3.31 -3.59
N GLU A 21 11.73 2.91 -2.96
CA GLU A 21 12.98 2.64 -3.67
C GLU A 21 12.84 1.48 -4.66
N LYS A 22 12.20 0.39 -4.25
CA LYS A 22 12.00 -0.79 -5.10
C LYS A 22 11.09 -0.48 -6.29
N LEU A 23 10.01 0.26 -6.07
CA LEU A 23 9.13 0.69 -7.15
C LEU A 23 9.87 1.59 -8.13
N ALA A 24 10.64 2.56 -7.64
CA ALA A 24 11.42 3.46 -8.48
C ALA A 24 12.48 2.68 -9.27
N TYR A 25 13.13 1.71 -8.65
CA TYR A 25 14.12 0.86 -9.31
C TYR A 25 13.50 0.10 -10.49
N GLU A 26 12.25 -0.34 -10.35
CA GLU A 26 11.53 -1.05 -11.41
C GLU A 26 10.93 -0.11 -12.47
N GLY A 27 11.20 1.19 -12.36
CA GLY A 27 10.81 2.17 -13.37
C GLY A 27 9.54 2.96 -13.08
N TYR A 28 8.92 2.75 -11.94
CA TYR A 28 7.73 3.53 -11.55
C TYR A 28 8.12 4.92 -11.06
N ARG A 29 7.31 5.91 -11.40
CA ARG A 29 7.47 7.26 -10.85
C ARG A 29 6.78 7.30 -9.50
N VAL A 30 7.56 7.49 -8.44
CA VAL A 30 7.08 7.48 -7.07
C VAL A 30 7.34 8.82 -6.40
N HIS A 31 6.29 9.41 -5.83
CA HIS A 31 6.39 10.62 -5.05
C HIS A 31 5.90 10.31 -3.63
N GLN A 32 6.81 10.36 -2.66
CA GLN A 32 6.51 10.08 -1.26
C GLN A 32 5.93 11.31 -0.56
N ASN A 33 5.04 11.06 0.38
CA ASN A 33 4.43 12.09 1.23
C ASN A 33 3.85 13.26 0.43
N PRO A 34 2.94 12.98 -0.50
CA PRO A 34 2.35 14.05 -1.30
C PRO A 34 1.60 15.04 -0.42
N THR A 35 1.60 16.31 -0.85
CA THR A 35 0.85 17.37 -0.17
C THR A 35 -0.64 17.19 -0.39
N LYS A 36 -1.45 17.88 0.41
CA LYS A 36 -2.92 17.89 0.24
C LYS A 36 -3.32 18.37 -1.15
N GLN A 37 -2.62 19.38 -1.67
CA GLN A 37 -2.87 19.89 -3.02
C GLN A 37 -2.53 18.85 -4.09
N GLU A 38 -1.41 18.15 -3.93
CA GLU A 38 -1.00 17.09 -4.86
C GLU A 38 -2.01 15.95 -4.86
N ILE A 39 -2.55 15.59 -3.70
CA ILE A 39 -3.61 14.58 -3.59
C ILE A 39 -4.88 15.07 -4.30
N ALA A 40 -5.30 16.32 -4.08
CA ALA A 40 -6.48 16.87 -4.74
C ALA A 40 -6.32 16.86 -6.26
N ASP A 41 -5.15 17.25 -6.76
CA ASP A 41 -4.85 17.24 -8.20
C ASP A 41 -4.87 15.80 -8.76
N ALA A 42 -4.33 14.84 -8.01
CA ALA A 42 -4.35 13.44 -8.41
C ALA A 42 -5.78 12.89 -8.47
N GLN A 43 -6.64 13.26 -7.53
CA GLN A 43 -8.06 12.86 -7.55
C GLN A 43 -8.75 13.36 -8.81
N LEU A 44 -8.50 14.60 -9.20
CA LEU A 44 -9.07 15.20 -10.42
C LEU A 44 -8.58 14.49 -11.68
N SER A 45 -7.30 14.16 -11.74
CA SER A 45 -6.71 13.56 -12.94
C SER A 45 -6.95 12.07 -13.08
N THR A 46 -7.13 11.34 -11.97
CA THR A 46 -7.23 9.86 -11.98
C THR A 46 -8.62 9.34 -11.65
N GLY A 47 -9.44 10.15 -10.98
CA GLY A 47 -10.72 9.70 -10.43
C GLY A 47 -10.60 8.89 -9.15
N ASP A 48 -9.40 8.77 -8.58
CA ASP A 48 -9.23 8.11 -7.29
C ASP A 48 -9.93 8.93 -6.19
N ILE A 49 -10.56 8.25 -5.24
CA ILE A 49 -11.34 8.88 -4.18
C ILE A 49 -10.65 8.66 -2.85
N VAL A 50 -10.35 9.76 -2.16
CA VAL A 50 -9.66 9.76 -0.86
C VAL A 50 -10.30 10.81 0.03
N ASP A 51 -10.43 10.51 1.32
CA ASP A 51 -10.87 11.49 2.32
C ASP A 51 -9.82 12.60 2.42
N PRO A 52 -10.21 13.89 2.30
CA PRO A 52 -9.26 15.00 2.39
C PRO A 52 -8.48 15.07 3.71
N GLU A 53 -9.00 14.46 4.77
CA GLU A 53 -8.35 14.44 6.09
C GLU A 53 -7.27 13.34 6.19
N ARG A 54 -7.19 12.44 5.21
CA ARG A 54 -6.19 11.38 5.21
C ARG A 54 -4.91 11.82 4.52
N SER A 55 -3.82 11.11 4.81
CA SER A 55 -2.50 11.39 4.25
C SER A 55 -1.91 10.11 3.65
N PRO A 56 -2.27 9.77 2.42
CA PRO A 56 -1.69 8.62 1.73
C PRO A 56 -0.18 8.72 1.59
N ASP A 57 0.50 7.58 1.52
CA ASP A 57 1.96 7.52 1.55
C ASP A 57 2.61 7.95 0.24
N TYR A 58 1.98 7.65 -0.91
CA TYR A 58 2.60 7.87 -2.21
C TYR A 58 1.65 8.36 -3.29
N LEU A 59 2.23 9.00 -4.29
CA LEU A 59 1.71 8.95 -5.66
C LEU A 59 2.61 8.03 -6.46
N VAL A 60 2.03 7.02 -7.11
CA VAL A 60 2.75 6.11 -8.01
C VAL A 60 2.11 6.24 -9.39
N GLU A 61 2.88 6.68 -10.37
CA GLU A 61 2.37 7.00 -11.71
C GLU A 61 1.16 7.93 -11.65
N GLY A 62 1.15 8.86 -10.69
CA GLY A 62 0.06 9.81 -10.49
C GLY A 62 -1.15 9.29 -9.72
N HIS A 63 -1.21 7.98 -9.43
CA HIS A 63 -2.29 7.37 -8.65
C HIS A 63 -1.98 7.35 -7.15
N ILE A 64 -3.02 7.46 -6.34
CA ILE A 64 -2.89 7.57 -4.88
C ILE A 64 -2.77 6.19 -4.26
N PHE A 65 -1.61 5.90 -3.66
CA PHE A 65 -1.31 4.61 -3.01
C PHE A 65 -0.99 4.78 -1.55
N ASP A 66 -1.34 3.77 -0.77
CA ASP A 66 -0.89 3.64 0.61
C ASP A 66 -0.10 2.34 0.76
N CYS A 67 0.85 2.33 1.69
CA CYS A 67 1.71 1.16 1.91
C CYS A 67 1.22 0.38 3.13
N TYR A 68 1.28 -0.94 3.05
CA TYR A 68 1.10 -1.82 4.19
C TYR A 68 2.17 -2.91 4.17
N ALA A 69 2.85 -3.07 5.29
CA ALA A 69 3.91 -4.06 5.43
C ALA A 69 3.52 -5.06 6.52
N PRO A 70 2.99 -6.25 6.16
CA PRO A 70 2.63 -7.24 7.16
C PRO A 70 3.88 -7.80 7.85
N GLY A 71 3.72 -8.13 9.13
CA GLY A 71 4.77 -8.77 9.91
C GLY A 71 4.92 -10.25 9.56
N PRO A 72 5.92 -10.93 10.18
CA PRO A 72 6.25 -12.32 9.82
C PRO A 72 5.10 -13.31 9.98
N THR A 73 4.22 -13.11 10.95
CA THR A 73 3.15 -14.04 11.28
C THR A 73 1.75 -13.55 10.90
N THR A 74 1.65 -12.42 10.21
CA THR A 74 0.35 -11.88 9.80
C THR A 74 -0.33 -12.86 8.84
N SER A 75 -1.57 -13.23 9.14
CA SER A 75 -2.33 -14.14 8.27
C SER A 75 -2.80 -13.41 7.01
N VAL A 76 -3.09 -14.16 5.95
CA VAL A 76 -3.68 -13.56 4.73
C VAL A 76 -5.02 -12.91 5.02
N ARG A 77 -5.79 -13.47 5.95
CA ARG A 77 -7.06 -12.89 6.39
C ARG A 77 -6.85 -11.52 7.06
N ALA A 78 -5.83 -11.40 7.90
CA ALA A 78 -5.48 -10.14 8.56
C ALA A 78 -5.02 -9.10 7.54
N ILE A 79 -4.27 -9.52 6.52
CA ILE A 79 -3.88 -8.63 5.41
C ILE A 79 -5.14 -8.14 4.69
N GLY A 80 -6.07 -9.04 4.39
CA GLY A 80 -7.36 -8.68 3.77
C GLY A 80 -8.13 -7.66 4.60
N SER A 81 -8.17 -7.85 5.92
CA SER A 81 -8.84 -6.92 6.83
C SER A 81 -8.16 -5.55 6.87
N ALA A 82 -6.83 -5.52 6.87
CA ALA A 82 -6.06 -4.26 6.86
C ALA A 82 -6.31 -3.47 5.57
N VAL A 83 -6.29 -4.14 4.42
CA VAL A 83 -6.58 -3.52 3.12
C VAL A 83 -8.02 -3.01 3.08
N THR A 84 -8.97 -3.82 3.54
CA THR A 84 -10.38 -3.42 3.62
C THR A 84 -10.55 -2.14 4.43
N ARG A 85 -9.87 -2.06 5.57
CA ARG A 85 -9.95 -0.88 6.45
C ARG A 85 -9.43 0.38 5.76
N LYS A 86 -8.31 0.27 5.04
CA LYS A 86 -7.76 1.41 4.29
C LYS A 86 -8.74 1.93 3.25
N VAL A 87 -9.43 1.05 2.56
CA VAL A 87 -10.42 1.42 1.55
C VAL A 87 -11.68 1.98 2.20
N THR A 88 -12.17 1.33 3.24
CA THR A 88 -13.38 1.73 3.96
C THR A 88 -13.21 3.11 4.62
N ASP A 89 -12.04 3.38 5.18
CA ASP A 89 -11.72 4.66 5.81
C ASP A 89 -11.34 5.74 4.79
N ALA A 90 -11.44 5.43 3.50
CA ALA A 90 -11.09 6.32 2.40
C ALA A 90 -9.64 6.85 2.48
N GLN A 91 -8.74 6.05 3.05
CA GLN A 91 -7.31 6.32 3.06
C GLN A 91 -6.73 6.23 1.65
N THR A 92 -7.18 5.22 0.89
CA THR A 92 -6.79 5.01 -0.50
C THR A 92 -7.72 3.96 -1.12
N GLN A 93 -7.72 3.89 -2.44
CA GLN A 93 -8.34 2.79 -3.20
C GLN A 93 -7.26 1.89 -3.84
N ARG A 94 -5.99 2.20 -3.60
CA ARG A 94 -4.85 1.46 -4.14
C ARG A 94 -3.82 1.23 -3.04
N VAL A 95 -3.39 -0.01 -2.88
CA VAL A 95 -2.46 -0.40 -1.80
C VAL A 95 -1.26 -1.12 -2.39
N VAL A 96 -0.08 -0.78 -1.89
CA VAL A 96 1.12 -1.57 -2.14
C VAL A 96 1.51 -2.30 -0.86
N LEU A 97 1.66 -3.62 -0.98
CA LEU A 97 2.10 -4.48 0.12
C LEU A 97 3.61 -4.67 0.03
N ASN A 98 4.34 -4.35 1.10
CA ASN A 98 5.74 -4.73 1.19
C ASN A 98 5.83 -6.05 1.96
N LEU A 99 6.21 -7.12 1.27
CA LEU A 99 6.27 -8.47 1.84
C LEU A 99 7.66 -8.85 2.35
N GLN A 100 8.54 -7.86 2.59
CA GLN A 100 9.91 -8.11 3.04
C GLN A 100 9.97 -8.94 4.32
N ASP A 101 9.14 -8.61 5.31
CA ASP A 101 9.13 -9.29 6.60
C ASP A 101 8.13 -10.45 6.66
N TRP A 102 7.21 -10.52 5.71
CA TRP A 102 6.13 -11.52 5.72
C TRP A 102 6.63 -12.90 5.29
N ARG A 103 6.17 -13.94 5.98
CA ARG A 103 6.62 -15.33 5.74
C ARG A 103 5.55 -16.22 5.13
N GLY A 104 4.41 -15.65 4.75
CA GLY A 104 3.33 -16.42 4.12
C GLY A 104 3.58 -16.68 2.64
N GLU A 105 2.65 -17.41 2.05
CA GLU A 105 2.73 -17.82 0.64
C GLU A 105 1.98 -16.83 -0.26
N LEU A 106 2.63 -16.41 -1.34
CA LEU A 106 2.02 -15.49 -2.30
C LEU A 106 0.75 -16.05 -2.92
N ALA A 107 0.71 -17.36 -3.19
CA ALA A 107 -0.48 -18.02 -3.73
C ALA A 107 -1.66 -17.94 -2.76
N ALA A 108 -1.41 -18.08 -1.46
CA ALA A 108 -2.45 -17.95 -0.44
C ALA A 108 -2.97 -16.51 -0.35
N LEU A 109 -2.08 -15.55 -0.52
CA LEU A 109 -2.45 -14.13 -0.56
C LEU A 109 -3.36 -13.83 -1.75
N GLN A 110 -2.98 -14.32 -2.93
CA GLN A 110 -3.80 -14.16 -4.14
C GLN A 110 -5.19 -14.78 -3.93
N LYS A 111 -5.23 -15.99 -3.38
CA LYS A 111 -6.50 -16.69 -3.12
C LYS A 111 -7.39 -15.91 -2.17
N GLN A 112 -6.81 -15.29 -1.14
CA GLN A 112 -7.58 -14.48 -0.18
C GLN A 112 -8.35 -13.36 -0.88
N PHE A 113 -7.70 -12.65 -1.80
CA PHE A 113 -8.34 -11.54 -2.51
C PHE A 113 -9.23 -11.99 -3.65
N ASP A 114 -8.98 -13.17 -4.21
CA ASP A 114 -9.87 -13.78 -5.21
C ASP A 114 -11.18 -14.26 -4.59
N ASP A 115 -11.10 -14.91 -3.43
CA ASP A 115 -12.26 -15.49 -2.73
C ASP A 115 -13.05 -14.44 -1.95
N TRP A 116 -12.36 -13.39 -1.47
CA TRP A 116 -12.96 -12.33 -0.66
C TRP A 116 -12.61 -10.96 -1.24
N PRO A 117 -13.21 -10.61 -2.39
CA PRO A 117 -12.93 -9.32 -3.04
C PRO A 117 -13.28 -8.14 -2.12
N VAL A 118 -12.43 -7.12 -2.12
CA VAL A 118 -12.65 -5.91 -1.33
C VAL A 118 -13.38 -4.89 -2.20
N PRO A 119 -14.62 -4.51 -1.84
CA PRO A 119 -15.35 -3.49 -2.60
C PRO A 119 -14.57 -2.19 -2.68
N ALA A 120 -14.61 -1.52 -3.83
CA ALA A 120 -13.94 -0.25 -4.11
C ALA A 120 -12.41 -0.30 -4.13
N LEU A 121 -11.77 -1.41 -3.85
CA LEU A 121 -10.33 -1.58 -4.05
C LEU A 121 -10.05 -1.63 -5.54
N LYS A 122 -9.27 -0.67 -6.05
CA LYS A 122 -8.93 -0.59 -7.47
C LYS A 122 -7.66 -1.35 -7.82
N GLU A 123 -6.69 -1.32 -6.91
CA GLU A 123 -5.38 -1.91 -7.19
C GLU A 123 -4.70 -2.40 -5.91
N LEU A 124 -4.13 -3.60 -5.98
CA LEU A 124 -3.30 -4.15 -4.92
C LEU A 124 -2.05 -4.74 -5.56
N VAL A 125 -0.92 -4.16 -5.21
CA VAL A 125 0.38 -4.56 -5.73
C VAL A 125 1.22 -5.10 -4.58
N ALA A 126 1.91 -6.21 -4.78
CA ALA A 126 2.82 -6.76 -3.79
C ALA A 126 4.27 -6.60 -4.26
N VAL A 127 5.13 -6.15 -3.37
CA VAL A 127 6.58 -6.15 -3.58
C VAL A 127 7.15 -7.29 -2.75
N THR A 128 7.66 -8.32 -3.39
CA THR A 128 8.16 -9.51 -2.73
C THR A 128 9.52 -9.25 -2.08
N ARG A 129 9.95 -10.19 -1.25
CA ARG A 129 11.27 -10.10 -0.60
C ARG A 129 12.41 -9.99 -1.62
N SER A 130 12.27 -10.63 -2.78
CA SER A 130 13.27 -10.54 -3.85
C SER A 130 13.20 -9.24 -4.66
N GLY A 131 12.20 -8.38 -4.38
CA GLY A 131 11.99 -7.13 -5.10
C GLY A 131 11.11 -7.27 -6.33
N THR A 132 10.52 -8.43 -6.56
CA THR A 132 9.58 -8.64 -7.67
C THR A 132 8.26 -7.95 -7.37
N ILE A 133 7.70 -7.27 -8.35
CA ILE A 133 6.40 -6.60 -8.23
C ILE A 133 5.33 -7.49 -8.86
N VAL A 134 4.30 -7.81 -8.07
CA VAL A 134 3.22 -8.70 -8.48
C VAL A 134 1.89 -7.97 -8.34
N GLN A 135 1.10 -7.96 -9.40
CA GLN A 135 -0.24 -7.37 -9.39
C GLN A 135 -1.22 -8.40 -8.81
N ILE A 136 -1.75 -8.14 -7.61
CA ILE A 136 -2.72 -9.02 -6.95
C ILE A 136 -4.14 -8.70 -7.39
N VAL A 137 -4.50 -7.41 -7.38
CA VAL A 137 -5.81 -6.93 -7.82
C VAL A 137 -5.60 -5.74 -8.74
N ARG A 138 -6.33 -5.71 -9.85
CA ARG A 138 -6.40 -4.53 -10.69
C ARG A 138 -7.81 -4.38 -11.27
N ARG A 139 -8.46 -3.27 -10.90
CA ARG A 139 -9.76 -2.86 -11.41
C ARG A 139 -9.65 -1.38 -11.75
N ASP A 140 -9.95 -1.05 -12.94
CA ASP A 140 -9.90 0.35 -13.39
C ASP A 140 -11.21 1.09 -13.10
#